data_a025b8ab1a6bc48fffd6e5bb18a0db1d
#
_entry.id   a025b8ab1a6bc48fffd6e5bb18a0db1d
#
_cell.length_a   1.000
_cell.length_b   1.000
_cell.length_c   1.000
_cell.angle_alpha   90.00
_cell.angle_beta   90.00
_cell.angle_gamma   90.00
#
_symmetry.space_group_name_H-M   'P 1'
#
loop_
_entity.id
_entity.type
_entity.pdbx_description
1 polymer ?
#
loop_
_entity_poly.entity_id
_entity_poly.type
_entity_poly.pdbx_seq_one_letter_code
_entity_poly.pdbx_strand_id
1 'polypeptide(L)'
;STKGLDIYGRPYHLVRELPRDFALNQPLGPFALAALSLLDPEADSYHLDVISVFEAILDDPRQVLQAQLKKRRGEEIAALKADGVDYTDRMNIVEDITWPKPLEELLEQAYDTFAETNAWVKEFELRPKSVVRDMLENAMTFSDLVATYGLARSEGVILRYLTDAWRTLKQSIPDEYNTPELEDIVIWLGELIRQVDSSLVDEWA
;
A
#
# COMPACT_ATOMS: atom_id res chain seq x y z
N SER A 1 28.16 -4.52 16.47
CA SER A 1 28.15 -4.81 15.03
C SER A 1 28.67 -6.22 14.79
N THR A 2 27.86 -7.05 14.16
CA THR A 2 28.27 -8.42 13.80
C THR A 2 28.97 -8.36 12.44
N LYS A 3 30.23 -8.82 12.40
CA LYS A 3 30.98 -9.01 11.16
C LYS A 3 30.79 -10.45 10.71
N GLY A 4 30.49 -10.66 9.44
CA GLY A 4 30.37 -11.98 8.85
C GLY A 4 30.93 -12.01 7.43
N LEU A 5 30.95 -13.19 6.82
CA LEU A 5 31.26 -13.39 5.41
C LEU A 5 29.99 -13.87 4.71
N ASP A 6 29.69 -13.35 3.51
CA ASP A 6 28.62 -13.88 2.68
C ASP A 6 28.98 -15.27 2.10
N ILE A 7 28.07 -15.88 1.38
CA ILE A 7 28.27 -17.20 0.76
C ILE A 7 29.43 -17.22 -0.27
N TYR A 8 29.93 -16.04 -0.66
CA TYR A 8 31.07 -15.87 -1.57
C TYR A 8 32.35 -15.45 -0.84
N GLY A 9 32.34 -15.45 0.51
CA GLY A 9 33.49 -15.10 1.33
C GLY A 9 33.81 -13.60 1.41
N ARG A 10 32.85 -12.72 1.04
CA ARG A 10 33.02 -11.27 1.11
C ARG A 10 32.63 -10.75 2.49
N PRO A 11 33.43 -9.86 3.11
CA PRO A 11 33.10 -9.30 4.41
C PRO A 11 31.86 -8.38 4.32
N TYR A 12 30.90 -8.56 5.23
CA TYR A 12 29.81 -7.63 5.43
C TYR A 12 29.76 -7.13 6.86
N HIS A 13 29.26 -5.91 7.02
CA HIS A 13 28.96 -5.33 8.31
C HIS A 13 27.45 -5.13 8.43
N LEU A 14 26.81 -5.80 9.38
CA LEU A 14 25.48 -5.43 9.83
C LEU A 14 25.59 -4.14 10.65
N VAL A 15 25.16 -3.02 10.08
CA VAL A 15 25.25 -1.70 10.69
C VAL A 15 24.06 -1.42 11.61
N ARG A 16 22.96 -2.19 11.48
CA ARG A 16 21.76 -2.15 12.36
C ARG A 16 21.25 -3.57 12.58
N GLU A 17 20.78 -3.84 13.77
CA GLU A 17 19.90 -5.00 13.98
C GLU A 17 18.60 -4.73 13.21
N LEU A 18 18.36 -5.53 12.19
CA LEU A 18 17.03 -5.61 11.59
C LEU A 18 16.04 -6.04 12.68
N PRO A 19 14.87 -5.43 12.79
CA PRO A 19 13.82 -5.95 13.66
C PRO A 19 13.68 -7.46 13.41
N ARG A 20 13.59 -8.26 14.46
CA ARG A 20 13.61 -9.75 14.38
C ARG A 20 12.54 -10.31 13.46
N ASP A 21 11.49 -9.53 13.18
CA ASP A 21 10.32 -9.87 12.38
C ASP A 21 10.20 -9.03 11.10
N PHE A 22 11.32 -8.43 10.66
CA PHE A 22 11.33 -7.76 9.36
C PHE A 22 10.81 -8.74 8.30
N ALA A 23 9.68 -8.41 7.69
CA ALA A 23 8.98 -9.29 6.77
C ALA A 23 9.88 -9.61 5.57
N LEU A 24 10.68 -10.67 5.72
CA LEU A 24 11.52 -11.25 4.64
C LEU A 24 10.70 -11.58 3.37
N ASN A 25 9.36 -11.52 3.50
CA ASN A 25 8.41 -11.79 2.43
C ASN A 25 8.05 -10.55 1.58
N GLN A 26 8.57 -9.36 1.93
CA GLN A 26 8.35 -8.14 1.14
C GLN A 26 9.67 -7.66 0.54
N PRO A 27 9.96 -8.03 -0.72
CA PRO A 27 11.24 -7.73 -1.36
C PRO A 27 11.55 -6.23 -1.39
N LEU A 28 10.55 -5.37 -1.52
CA LEU A 28 10.70 -3.91 -1.51
C LEU A 28 10.63 -3.28 -0.10
N GLY A 29 10.66 -4.06 0.96
CA GLY A 29 10.69 -3.55 2.34
C GLY A 29 11.79 -2.53 2.60
N PRO A 30 13.07 -2.78 2.21
CA PRO A 30 14.15 -1.81 2.35
C PRO A 30 13.90 -0.50 1.60
N PHE A 31 13.29 -0.56 0.42
CA PHE A 31 12.87 0.62 -0.31
C PHE A 31 11.80 1.40 0.45
N ALA A 32 10.76 0.72 0.97
CA ALA A 32 9.71 1.38 1.75
C ALA A 32 10.29 2.15 2.94
N LEU A 33 11.23 1.56 3.68
CA LEU A 33 11.90 2.24 4.80
C LEU A 33 12.68 3.49 4.34
N ALA A 34 13.35 3.43 3.19
CA ALA A 34 14.03 4.59 2.62
C ALA A 34 13.02 5.67 2.19
N ALA A 35 11.89 5.30 1.62
CA ALA A 35 10.83 6.23 1.19
C ALA A 35 10.18 6.96 2.36
N LEU A 36 10.05 6.34 3.55
CA LEU A 36 9.52 7.00 4.75
C LEU A 36 10.28 8.28 5.11
N SER A 37 11.60 8.31 4.89
CA SER A 37 12.43 9.48 5.19
C SER A 37 12.14 10.69 4.31
N LEU A 38 11.39 10.52 3.23
CA LEU A 38 11.00 11.59 2.29
C LEU A 38 9.66 12.22 2.65
N LEU A 39 8.91 11.61 3.58
CA LEU A 39 7.62 12.13 4.02
C LEU A 39 7.81 13.25 5.04
N ASP A 40 6.86 14.20 5.05
CA ASP A 40 6.82 15.27 6.04
C ASP A 40 6.02 14.80 7.28
N PRO A 41 6.67 14.60 8.44
CA PRO A 41 5.99 14.15 9.65
C PRO A 41 4.98 15.16 10.23
N GLU A 42 5.10 16.43 9.83
CA GLU A 42 4.21 17.50 10.29
C GLU A 42 2.99 17.69 9.37
N ALA A 43 2.93 16.97 8.25
CA ALA A 43 1.79 17.04 7.36
C ALA A 43 0.56 16.32 7.94
N ASP A 44 -0.60 16.93 7.82
CA ASP A 44 -1.87 16.32 8.25
C ASP A 44 -2.13 14.95 7.59
N SER A 45 -1.60 14.75 6.38
CA SER A 45 -1.71 13.49 5.61
C SER A 45 -0.64 12.45 5.96
N TYR A 46 0.30 12.75 6.88
CA TYR A 46 1.46 11.89 7.13
C TYR A 46 1.11 10.42 7.35
N HIS A 47 0.12 10.15 8.20
CA HIS A 47 -0.32 8.78 8.48
C HIS A 47 -0.87 8.07 7.22
N LEU A 48 -1.60 8.79 6.36
CA LEU A 48 -2.09 8.26 5.08
C LEU A 48 -0.95 8.04 4.08
N ASP A 49 0.03 8.92 4.08
CA ASP A 49 1.19 8.83 3.19
C ASP A 49 2.09 7.66 3.56
N VAL A 50 2.29 7.40 4.86
CA VAL A 50 2.98 6.18 5.34
C VAL A 50 2.25 4.93 4.85
N ILE A 51 0.92 4.88 4.95
CA ILE A 51 0.13 3.75 4.45
C ILE A 51 0.32 3.58 2.95
N SER A 52 0.32 4.67 2.17
CA SER A 52 0.53 4.63 0.72
C SER A 52 1.89 4.06 0.34
N VAL A 53 2.95 4.38 1.10
CA VAL A 53 4.28 3.80 0.90
C VAL A 53 4.24 2.27 1.06
N PHE A 54 3.61 1.77 2.12
CA PHE A 54 3.52 0.33 2.34
C PHE A 54 2.55 -0.35 1.38
N GLU A 55 1.44 0.26 0.99
CA GLU A 55 0.56 -0.31 -0.03
C GLU A 55 1.27 -0.45 -1.39
N ALA A 56 2.20 0.45 -1.73
CA ALA A 56 2.93 0.41 -2.99
C ALA A 56 3.87 -0.81 -3.15
N ILE A 57 4.24 -1.46 -2.06
CA ILE A 57 5.11 -2.65 -2.08
C ILE A 57 4.35 -3.97 -1.95
N LEU A 58 3.05 -3.94 -1.73
CA LEU A 58 2.20 -5.12 -1.63
C LEU A 58 1.75 -5.61 -3.00
N ASP A 59 1.41 -6.90 -3.07
CA ASP A 59 0.79 -7.48 -4.26
C ASP A 59 -0.58 -6.86 -4.56
N ASP A 60 -0.91 -6.77 -5.83
CA ASP A 60 -2.13 -6.14 -6.28
C ASP A 60 -3.38 -7.01 -5.99
N PRO A 61 -4.36 -6.49 -5.24
CA PRO A 61 -5.69 -7.07 -5.16
C PRO A 61 -6.47 -6.70 -6.44
N ARG A 62 -6.18 -7.40 -7.53
CA ARG A 62 -6.64 -7.03 -8.90
C ARG A 62 -8.12 -6.74 -9.00
N GLN A 63 -8.96 -7.54 -8.34
CA GLN A 63 -10.42 -7.37 -8.35
C GLN A 63 -10.83 -6.02 -7.74
N VAL A 64 -10.17 -5.61 -6.66
CA VAL A 64 -10.41 -4.31 -6.00
C VAL A 64 -9.98 -3.17 -6.91
N LEU A 65 -8.78 -3.24 -7.47
CA LEU A 65 -8.22 -2.20 -8.34
C LEU A 65 -9.06 -2.02 -9.60
N GLN A 66 -9.51 -3.11 -10.23
CA GLN A 66 -10.40 -3.06 -11.38
C GLN A 66 -11.78 -2.46 -11.03
N ALA A 67 -12.30 -2.75 -9.85
CA ALA A 67 -13.56 -2.17 -9.39
C ALA A 67 -13.43 -0.67 -9.11
N GLN A 68 -12.33 -0.24 -8.49
CA GLN A 68 -12.01 1.18 -8.31
C GLN A 68 -11.90 1.90 -9.64
N LEU A 69 -11.18 1.32 -10.60
CA LEU A 69 -11.02 1.85 -11.95
C LEU A 69 -12.38 2.00 -12.65
N LYS A 70 -13.21 0.95 -12.61
CA LYS A 70 -14.54 0.97 -13.22
C LYS A 70 -15.42 2.08 -12.62
N LYS A 71 -15.40 2.24 -11.30
CA LYS A 71 -16.15 3.28 -10.61
C LYS A 71 -15.70 4.66 -11.05
N ARG A 72 -14.38 4.95 -11.02
CA ARG A 72 -13.82 6.25 -11.45
C ARG A 72 -14.16 6.59 -12.89
N ARG A 73 -14.00 5.63 -13.81
CA ARG A 73 -14.35 5.83 -15.22
C ARG A 73 -15.84 6.10 -15.40
N GLY A 74 -16.69 5.38 -14.67
CA GLY A 74 -18.15 5.59 -14.71
C GLY A 74 -18.57 6.97 -14.21
N GLU A 75 -17.97 7.45 -13.12
CA GLU A 75 -18.19 8.79 -12.56
C GLU A 75 -17.75 9.88 -13.55
N GLU A 76 -16.57 9.72 -14.15
CA GLU A 76 -16.06 10.69 -15.13
C GLU A 76 -16.92 10.72 -16.41
N ILE A 77 -17.33 9.56 -16.91
CA ILE A 77 -18.25 9.49 -18.06
C ILE A 77 -19.55 10.24 -17.75
N ALA A 78 -20.10 10.06 -16.55
CA ALA A 78 -21.34 10.73 -16.15
C ALA A 78 -21.15 12.25 -16.05
N ALA A 79 -20.03 12.72 -15.48
CA ALA A 79 -19.68 14.14 -15.39
C ALA A 79 -19.51 14.77 -16.78
N LEU A 80 -18.68 14.17 -17.63
CA LEU A 80 -18.43 14.66 -18.98
C LEU A 80 -19.71 14.66 -19.86
N LYS A 81 -20.61 13.69 -19.62
CA LYS A 81 -21.91 13.67 -20.30
C LYS A 81 -22.81 14.83 -19.84
N ALA A 82 -22.81 15.14 -18.56
CA ALA A 82 -23.54 16.26 -18.00
C ALA A 82 -23.03 17.60 -18.57
N ASP A 83 -21.71 17.69 -18.82
CA ASP A 83 -21.06 18.87 -19.40
C ASP A 83 -21.21 18.95 -20.93
N GLY A 84 -21.93 18.00 -21.55
CA GLY A 84 -22.24 18.01 -23.00
C GLY A 84 -21.07 17.55 -23.89
N VAL A 85 -20.04 16.93 -23.32
CA VAL A 85 -18.94 16.36 -24.11
C VAL A 85 -19.43 15.20 -24.96
N ASP A 86 -19.04 15.13 -26.24
CA ASP A 86 -19.47 14.08 -27.12
C ASP A 86 -18.93 12.69 -26.72
N TYR A 87 -19.51 11.63 -27.28
CA TYR A 87 -19.17 10.24 -26.90
C TYR A 87 -17.70 9.90 -27.18
N THR A 88 -17.17 10.30 -28.32
CA THR A 88 -15.80 9.95 -28.73
C THR A 88 -14.78 10.61 -27.82
N ASP A 89 -14.97 11.91 -27.54
CA ASP A 89 -14.08 12.67 -26.65
C ASP A 89 -14.15 12.13 -25.20
N ARG A 90 -15.35 11.78 -24.72
CA ARG A 90 -15.50 11.12 -23.41
C ARG A 90 -14.69 9.84 -23.32
N MET A 91 -14.79 8.97 -24.34
CA MET A 91 -14.08 7.69 -24.32
C MET A 91 -12.55 7.88 -24.37
N ASN A 92 -12.07 8.85 -25.14
CA ASN A 92 -10.65 9.18 -25.19
C ASN A 92 -10.14 9.69 -23.81
N ILE A 93 -10.90 10.56 -23.14
CA ILE A 93 -10.52 11.09 -21.82
C ILE A 93 -10.46 9.98 -20.77
N VAL A 94 -11.44 9.07 -20.74
CA VAL A 94 -11.50 8.03 -19.71
C VAL A 94 -10.54 6.87 -19.95
N GLU A 95 -9.98 6.74 -21.14
CA GLU A 95 -8.99 5.69 -21.44
C GLU A 95 -7.75 5.83 -20.57
N ASP A 96 -7.31 7.05 -20.31
CA ASP A 96 -6.12 7.37 -19.51
C ASP A 96 -6.35 7.31 -17.99
N ILE A 97 -7.60 7.14 -17.54
CA ILE A 97 -7.91 7.03 -16.11
C ILE A 97 -7.44 5.69 -15.57
N THR A 98 -6.69 5.74 -14.46
CA THR A 98 -6.25 4.57 -13.68
C THR A 98 -6.94 4.52 -12.32
N TRP A 99 -6.73 3.43 -11.56
CA TRP A 99 -7.10 3.42 -10.14
C TRP A 99 -6.29 4.43 -9.34
N PRO A 100 -6.73 4.83 -8.13
CA PRO A 100 -6.01 5.81 -7.32
C PRO A 100 -4.60 5.34 -6.97
N LYS A 101 -3.62 6.21 -7.21
CA LYS A 101 -2.20 5.97 -6.93
C LYS A 101 -1.59 7.14 -6.15
N PRO A 102 -1.90 7.27 -4.85
CA PRO A 102 -1.34 8.33 -4.04
C PRO A 102 0.19 8.30 -4.05
N LEU A 103 0.82 9.46 -4.08
CA LEU A 103 2.28 9.62 -4.08
C LEU A 103 3.02 8.97 -5.26
N GLU A 104 2.34 8.67 -6.38
CA GLU A 104 2.93 7.94 -7.52
C GLU A 104 4.26 8.56 -7.96
N GLU A 105 4.29 9.86 -8.25
CA GLU A 105 5.50 10.55 -8.74
C GLU A 105 6.63 10.51 -7.70
N LEU A 106 6.32 10.77 -6.43
CA LEU A 106 7.32 10.75 -5.36
C LEU A 106 7.89 9.33 -5.19
N LEU A 107 7.04 8.32 -5.20
CA LEU A 107 7.45 6.93 -5.03
C LEU A 107 8.27 6.41 -6.21
N GLU A 108 7.91 6.78 -7.45
CA GLU A 108 8.66 6.42 -8.65
C GLU A 108 10.05 7.07 -8.66
N GLN A 109 10.14 8.36 -8.34
CA GLN A 109 11.44 9.06 -8.22
C GLN A 109 12.31 8.48 -7.11
N ALA A 110 11.71 8.19 -5.96
CA ALA A 110 12.41 7.56 -4.84
C ALA A 110 12.91 6.15 -5.21
N TYR A 111 12.08 5.38 -5.92
CA TYR A 111 12.42 4.04 -6.38
C TYR A 111 13.60 4.07 -7.37
N ASP A 112 13.56 4.95 -8.35
CA ASP A 112 14.64 5.11 -9.33
C ASP A 112 15.96 5.48 -8.65
N THR A 113 15.91 6.44 -7.72
CA THR A 113 17.09 6.86 -6.94
C THR A 113 17.63 5.71 -6.07
N PHE A 114 16.74 4.97 -5.41
CA PHE A 114 17.14 3.81 -4.58
C PHE A 114 17.75 2.70 -5.43
N ALA A 115 17.24 2.47 -6.64
CA ALA A 115 17.72 1.47 -7.57
C ALA A 115 19.12 1.76 -8.14
N GLU A 116 19.58 3.00 -8.11
CA GLU A 116 20.96 3.36 -8.54
C GLU A 116 22.00 2.65 -7.68
N THR A 117 21.75 2.52 -6.38
CA THR A 117 22.65 1.87 -5.41
C THR A 117 22.20 0.47 -5.02
N ASN A 118 20.99 0.07 -5.37
CA ASN A 118 20.36 -1.20 -5.00
C ASN A 118 19.74 -1.86 -6.24
N ALA A 119 20.59 -2.21 -7.23
CA ALA A 119 20.14 -2.70 -8.54
C ALA A 119 19.20 -3.92 -8.49
N TRP A 120 19.26 -4.71 -7.42
CA TRP A 120 18.38 -5.88 -7.20
C TRP A 120 16.90 -5.53 -7.11
N VAL A 121 16.53 -4.28 -6.71
CA VAL A 121 15.11 -3.89 -6.62
C VAL A 121 14.44 -3.86 -7.97
N LYS A 122 15.20 -3.73 -9.08
CA LYS A 122 14.66 -3.71 -10.45
C LYS A 122 14.03 -5.03 -10.88
N GLU A 123 14.22 -6.09 -10.12
CA GLU A 123 13.52 -7.37 -10.31
C GLU A 123 12.08 -7.33 -9.78
N PHE A 124 11.72 -6.30 -9.00
CA PHE A 124 10.43 -6.16 -8.35
C PHE A 124 9.75 -4.86 -8.82
N GLU A 125 8.49 -4.95 -9.13
CA GLU A 125 7.70 -3.81 -9.60
C GLU A 125 7.12 -3.02 -8.42
N LEU A 126 7.31 -1.71 -8.44
CA LEU A 126 6.60 -0.80 -7.55
C LEU A 126 5.14 -0.66 -8.04
N ARG A 127 4.18 -0.80 -7.14
CA ARG A 127 2.75 -0.87 -7.47
C ARG A 127 1.92 0.07 -6.60
N PRO A 128 1.98 1.40 -6.83
CA PRO A 128 1.15 2.37 -6.10
C PRO A 128 -0.34 2.03 -6.22
N LYS A 129 -1.03 2.01 -5.10
CA LYS A 129 -2.46 1.72 -4.97
C LYS A 129 -3.02 2.34 -3.69
N SER A 130 -4.35 2.36 -3.59
CA SER A 130 -5.04 2.91 -2.42
C SER A 130 -6.25 2.03 -2.10
N VAL A 131 -6.09 1.10 -1.19
CA VAL A 131 -7.19 0.27 -0.66
C VAL A 131 -7.41 0.60 0.81
N VAL A 132 -6.40 0.42 1.67
CA VAL A 132 -6.48 0.78 3.09
C VAL A 132 -6.67 2.29 3.24
N ARG A 133 -5.92 3.09 2.49
CA ARG A 133 -6.08 4.56 2.49
C ARG A 133 -7.50 4.98 2.06
N ASP A 134 -8.06 4.38 1.01
CA ASP A 134 -9.43 4.65 0.57
C ASP A 134 -10.46 4.35 1.66
N MET A 135 -10.29 3.23 2.37
CA MET A 135 -11.14 2.87 3.51
C MET A 135 -11.04 3.90 4.64
N LEU A 136 -9.85 4.39 4.96
CA LEU A 136 -9.64 5.40 6.00
C LEU A 136 -10.24 6.76 5.62
N GLU A 137 -9.95 7.23 4.41
CA GLU A 137 -10.44 8.52 3.91
C GLU A 137 -11.96 8.59 3.83
N ASN A 138 -12.63 7.45 3.60
CA ASN A 138 -14.08 7.34 3.47
C ASN A 138 -14.76 6.66 4.67
N ALA A 139 -14.03 6.41 5.75
CA ALA A 139 -14.54 5.76 6.96
C ALA A 139 -15.29 4.44 6.69
N MET A 140 -14.74 3.60 5.79
CA MET A 140 -15.37 2.37 5.35
C MET A 140 -15.12 1.22 6.32
N THR A 141 -16.15 0.43 6.59
CA THR A 141 -16.02 -0.93 7.13
C THR A 141 -15.66 -1.92 6.01
N PHE A 142 -15.38 -3.18 6.37
CA PHE A 142 -15.21 -4.25 5.38
C PHE A 142 -16.46 -4.40 4.49
N SER A 143 -17.63 -4.39 5.08
CA SER A 143 -18.90 -4.49 4.35
C SER A 143 -19.13 -3.29 3.42
N ASP A 144 -18.75 -2.09 3.86
CA ASP A 144 -18.85 -0.88 3.03
C ASP A 144 -17.96 -0.97 1.79
N LEU A 145 -16.72 -1.45 1.95
CA LEU A 145 -15.81 -1.67 0.82
C LEU A 145 -16.40 -2.67 -0.19
N VAL A 146 -16.90 -3.80 0.31
CA VAL A 146 -17.53 -4.83 -0.51
C VAL A 146 -18.74 -4.28 -1.26
N ALA A 147 -19.61 -3.54 -0.57
CA ALA A 147 -20.81 -2.96 -1.17
C ALA A 147 -20.49 -1.84 -2.18
N THR A 148 -19.58 -0.93 -1.82
CA THR A 148 -19.20 0.22 -2.67
C THR A 148 -18.67 -0.22 -4.02
N TYR A 149 -17.87 -1.29 -4.04
CA TYR A 149 -17.20 -1.77 -5.24
C TYR A 149 -17.82 -3.05 -5.85
N GLY A 150 -18.90 -3.56 -5.28
CA GLY A 150 -19.59 -4.75 -5.79
C GLY A 150 -18.74 -6.02 -5.70
N LEU A 151 -18.02 -6.20 -4.62
CA LEU A 151 -16.99 -7.24 -4.46
C LEU A 151 -17.43 -8.46 -3.64
N ALA A 152 -18.72 -8.76 -3.54
CA ALA A 152 -19.25 -9.87 -2.74
C ALA A 152 -18.66 -11.25 -3.10
N ARG A 153 -18.14 -11.42 -4.32
CA ARG A 153 -17.47 -12.66 -4.75
C ARG A 153 -15.96 -12.65 -4.55
N SER A 154 -15.41 -11.55 -4.05
CA SER A 154 -13.97 -11.32 -3.90
C SER A 154 -13.56 -11.00 -2.45
N GLU A 155 -14.42 -11.30 -1.48
CA GLU A 155 -14.16 -11.02 -0.06
C GLU A 155 -12.87 -11.67 0.42
N GLY A 156 -12.58 -12.89 -0.02
CA GLY A 156 -11.32 -13.58 0.32
C GLY A 156 -10.07 -12.86 -0.21
N VAL A 157 -10.15 -12.25 -1.39
CA VAL A 157 -9.06 -11.44 -1.97
C VAL A 157 -8.84 -10.18 -1.14
N ILE A 158 -9.93 -9.50 -0.77
CA ILE A 158 -9.88 -8.31 0.09
C ILE A 158 -9.27 -8.66 1.43
N LEU A 159 -9.78 -9.70 2.08
CA LEU A 159 -9.34 -10.11 3.40
C LEU A 159 -7.85 -10.48 3.42
N ARG A 160 -7.38 -11.20 2.40
CA ARG A 160 -5.97 -11.51 2.23
C ARG A 160 -5.12 -10.25 2.11
N TYR A 161 -5.52 -9.32 1.25
CA TYR A 161 -4.81 -8.06 1.06
C TYR A 161 -4.75 -7.23 2.35
N LEU A 162 -5.88 -7.07 3.04
CA LEU A 162 -5.94 -6.32 4.31
C LEU A 162 -5.07 -6.98 5.38
N THR A 163 -5.03 -8.31 5.42
CA THR A 163 -4.16 -9.06 6.35
C THR A 163 -2.69 -8.84 6.04
N ASP A 164 -2.29 -8.87 4.77
CA ASP A 164 -0.92 -8.58 4.34
C ASP A 164 -0.53 -7.13 4.66
N ALA A 165 -1.43 -6.18 4.43
CA ALA A 165 -1.24 -4.77 4.79
C ALA A 165 -1.08 -4.59 6.31
N TRP A 166 -1.96 -5.20 7.10
CA TRP A 166 -1.90 -5.14 8.56
C TRP A 166 -0.59 -5.71 9.12
N ARG A 167 -0.18 -6.88 8.66
CA ARG A 167 1.09 -7.50 9.08
C ARG A 167 2.28 -6.60 8.73
N THR A 168 2.31 -6.06 7.52
CA THR A 168 3.38 -5.20 7.04
C THR A 168 3.46 -3.91 7.87
N LEU A 169 2.33 -3.25 8.12
CA LEU A 169 2.28 -2.04 8.93
C LEU A 169 2.68 -2.32 10.39
N LYS A 170 2.18 -3.42 10.98
CA LYS A 170 2.49 -3.81 12.36
C LYS A 170 3.98 -4.09 12.57
N GLN A 171 4.65 -4.69 11.60
CA GLN A 171 6.01 -5.21 11.74
C GLN A 171 7.10 -4.29 11.19
N SER A 172 6.75 -3.39 10.26
CA SER A 172 7.75 -2.72 9.43
C SER A 172 7.91 -1.23 9.69
N ILE A 173 7.04 -0.59 10.47
CA ILE A 173 7.16 0.84 10.78
C ILE A 173 8.19 1.01 11.90
N PRO A 174 9.37 1.64 11.63
CA PRO A 174 10.34 1.94 12.68
C PRO A 174 9.77 2.95 13.69
N ASP A 175 10.21 2.85 14.96
CA ASP A 175 9.75 3.74 16.03
C ASP A 175 9.93 5.23 15.70
N GLU A 176 10.99 5.58 14.96
CA GLU A 176 11.29 6.95 14.54
C GLU A 176 10.26 7.54 13.55
N TYR A 177 9.52 6.69 12.85
CA TYR A 177 8.46 7.09 11.90
C TYR A 177 7.06 6.78 12.41
N ASN A 178 6.94 6.11 13.56
CA ASN A 178 5.66 5.74 14.13
C ASN A 178 5.02 6.92 14.86
N THR A 179 3.70 6.97 14.85
CA THR A 179 2.90 7.99 15.55
C THR A 179 1.72 7.32 16.23
N PRO A 180 1.10 7.98 17.24
CA PRO A 180 -0.13 7.45 17.86
C PRO A 180 -1.25 7.19 16.84
N GLU A 181 -1.38 8.02 15.81
CA GLU A 181 -2.37 7.86 14.74
C GLU A 181 -2.10 6.59 13.92
N LEU A 182 -0.83 6.28 13.63
CA LEU A 182 -0.45 5.04 12.93
C LEU A 182 -0.71 3.81 13.80
N GLU A 183 -0.44 3.88 15.09
CA GLU A 183 -0.76 2.79 16.03
C GLU A 183 -2.26 2.53 16.08
N ASP A 184 -3.06 3.58 16.16
CA ASP A 184 -4.53 3.49 16.13
C ASP A 184 -5.04 2.86 14.83
N ILE A 185 -4.44 3.20 13.69
CA ILE A 185 -4.77 2.60 12.39
C ILE A 185 -4.44 1.11 12.34
N VAL A 186 -3.28 0.70 12.86
CA VAL A 186 -2.91 -0.71 12.92
C VAL A 186 -3.88 -1.49 13.80
N ILE A 187 -4.29 -0.93 14.95
CA ILE A 187 -5.29 -1.53 15.84
C ILE A 187 -6.64 -1.63 15.12
N TRP A 188 -7.09 -0.54 14.49
CA TRP A 188 -8.35 -0.50 13.73
C TRP A 188 -8.38 -1.55 12.62
N LEU A 189 -7.30 -1.67 11.84
CA LEU A 189 -7.23 -2.63 10.76
C LEU A 189 -7.25 -4.07 11.27
N GLY A 190 -6.54 -4.35 12.36
CA GLY A 190 -6.58 -5.64 13.03
C GLY A 190 -7.97 -6.02 13.55
N GLU A 191 -8.69 -5.09 14.16
CA GLU A 191 -10.05 -5.31 14.63
C GLU A 191 -11.03 -5.53 13.46
N LEU A 192 -10.90 -4.78 12.37
CA LEU A 192 -11.68 -4.95 11.16
C LEU A 192 -11.50 -6.36 10.57
N ILE A 193 -10.27 -6.85 10.50
CA ILE A 193 -9.96 -8.22 10.03
C ILE A 193 -10.55 -9.26 11.00
N ARG A 194 -10.39 -9.06 12.32
CA ARG A 194 -10.89 -9.98 13.36
C ARG A 194 -12.41 -10.12 13.32
N GLN A 195 -13.15 -9.08 12.99
CA GLN A 195 -14.60 -9.12 12.84
C GLN A 195 -15.05 -10.02 11.67
N VAL A 196 -14.21 -10.17 10.64
CA VAL A 196 -14.49 -11.03 9.49
C VAL A 196 -13.96 -12.45 9.74
N ASP A 197 -12.73 -12.58 10.21
CA ASP A 197 -12.08 -13.86 10.53
C ASP A 197 -11.03 -13.67 11.63
N SER A 198 -11.38 -14.06 12.85
CA SER A 198 -10.52 -13.92 14.02
C SER A 198 -9.23 -14.75 13.93
N SER A 199 -9.25 -15.87 13.21
CA SER A 199 -8.09 -16.77 13.11
C SER A 199 -6.89 -16.09 12.44
N LEU A 200 -7.14 -15.14 11.54
CA LEU A 200 -6.08 -14.43 10.82
C LEU A 200 -5.29 -13.43 11.69
N VAL A 201 -5.84 -13.04 12.81
CA VAL A 201 -5.21 -12.10 13.75
C VAL A 201 -4.62 -12.82 14.96
N ASP A 202 -5.31 -13.83 15.47
CA ASP A 202 -4.93 -14.54 16.71
C ASP A 202 -3.62 -15.33 16.57
N GLU A 203 -3.26 -15.77 15.36
CA GLU A 203 -1.97 -16.40 15.10
C GLU A 203 -0.77 -15.44 15.20
N TRP A 204 -1.00 -14.13 15.23
CA TRP A 204 0.03 -13.09 15.17
C TRP A 204 -0.07 -12.07 16.31
N ALA A 205 -0.88 -12.36 17.32
CA ALA A 205 -1.09 -11.48 18.48
C ALA A 205 0.07 -11.56 19.51
#